data_1e30696b27ce36655d40f6650e0945dc
#
_entry.id   1e30696b27ce36655d40f6650e0945dc
#
_cell.length_a   1.000
_cell.length_b   1.000
_cell.length_c   1.000
_cell.angle_alpha   90.00
_cell.angle_beta   90.00
_cell.angle_gamma   90.00
#
_symmetry.space_group_name_H-M   'P 1'
#
loop_
_entity.id
_entity.type
_entity.pdbx_description
1 polymer ?
#
loop_
_entity_poly.entity_id
_entity_poly.type
_entity_poly.pdbx_seq_one_letter_code
_entity_poly.pdbx_strand_id
1 'polypeptide(L)'
;RNAFVGLLQEAIDSGKKSLELRMRAILDKSGSSAGRGYNPQRSDFPAASAGVLVWMAEKMVAQNSLDDAVAAMERLVDLYGETGGEFLFDAHYLIGQAKEKERDYQAAATSFGDALTNSSWHENANDARMRRGNSLIKVGEATKDEGAFEEASTSFEEVRGDSDSTLDFRAEANYKMGDCRMAVRDYAGAAFLYLETTLNFPSSVKWVPKAYEKSIRCYEQSGQTDQIRNIEKQYNDWQRKFLK
;
A
#
# COMPACT_ATOMS: atom_id res chain seq x y z
N ARG A 1 16.00 30.04 -1.90
CA ARG A 1 15.80 28.57 -1.90
C ARG A 1 16.23 27.98 -0.57
N ASN A 2 17.49 28.12 -0.17
CA ASN A 2 18.02 27.57 1.10
C ASN A 2 17.29 28.11 2.34
N ALA A 3 16.85 29.38 2.33
CA ALA A 3 16.09 29.97 3.42
C ALA A 3 14.72 29.29 3.62
N PHE A 4 14.03 28.93 2.55
CA PHE A 4 12.73 28.22 2.65
C PHE A 4 12.88 26.77 3.09
N VAL A 5 13.94 26.09 2.70
CA VAL A 5 14.29 24.75 3.19
C VAL A 5 14.58 24.82 4.68
N GLY A 6 15.33 25.84 5.15
CA GLY A 6 15.59 26.04 6.57
C GLY A 6 14.30 26.31 7.39
N LEU A 7 13.36 27.09 6.85
CA LEU A 7 12.08 27.33 7.51
C LEU A 7 11.18 26.09 7.53
N LEU A 8 11.23 25.26 6.49
CA LEU A 8 10.55 23.95 6.50
C LEU A 8 11.15 23.05 7.59
N GLN A 9 12.48 23.02 7.67
CA GLN A 9 13.20 22.30 8.72
C GLN A 9 12.74 22.72 10.11
N GLU A 10 12.74 24.04 10.40
CA GLU A 10 12.31 24.57 11.70
C GLU A 10 10.84 24.24 11.98
N ALA A 11 9.98 24.26 10.96
CA ALA A 11 8.57 23.91 11.10
C ALA A 11 8.36 22.43 11.47
N ILE A 12 9.12 21.51 10.84
CA ILE A 12 9.09 20.08 11.13
C ILE A 12 9.61 19.83 12.55
N ASP A 13 10.79 20.32 12.87
CA ASP A 13 11.45 20.10 14.16
C ASP A 13 10.65 20.67 15.35
N SER A 14 9.88 21.75 15.12
CA SER A 14 9.00 22.33 16.13
C SER A 14 7.61 21.71 16.21
N GLY A 15 7.29 20.70 15.39
CA GLY A 15 5.98 20.07 15.31
C GLY A 15 4.84 20.97 14.85
N LYS A 16 5.17 22.13 14.23
CA LYS A 16 4.17 23.11 13.75
C LYS A 16 3.59 22.68 12.39
N LYS A 17 2.73 21.68 12.40
CA LYS A 17 2.16 21.08 11.17
C LYS A 17 1.58 22.09 10.18
N SER A 18 0.92 23.14 10.64
CA SER A 18 0.37 24.18 9.76
C SER A 18 1.47 24.98 9.05
N LEU A 19 2.59 25.27 9.72
CA LEU A 19 3.73 25.96 9.14
C LEU A 19 4.47 25.05 8.16
N GLU A 20 4.66 23.79 8.51
CA GLU A 20 5.21 22.75 7.62
C GLU A 20 4.44 22.70 6.30
N LEU A 21 3.11 22.53 6.36
CA LEU A 21 2.26 22.46 5.16
C LEU A 21 2.37 23.74 4.30
N ARG A 22 2.47 24.91 4.93
CA ARG A 22 2.67 26.17 4.20
C ARG A 22 4.04 26.24 3.52
N MET A 23 5.10 25.79 4.21
CA MET A 23 6.45 25.78 3.64
C MET A 23 6.57 24.76 2.51
N ARG A 24 5.99 23.57 2.66
CA ARG A 24 5.87 22.57 1.58
C ARG A 24 5.16 23.18 0.36
N ALA A 25 4.01 23.84 0.55
CA ALA A 25 3.27 24.49 -0.54
C ALA A 25 4.06 25.65 -1.22
N ILE A 26 4.87 26.39 -0.47
CA ILE A 26 5.74 27.43 -1.03
C ILE A 26 6.86 26.80 -1.87
N LEU A 27 7.52 25.77 -1.36
CA LEU A 27 8.55 25.03 -2.09
C LEU A 27 8.00 24.38 -3.35
N ASP A 28 6.77 23.84 -3.28
CA ASP A 28 6.08 23.27 -4.44
C ASP A 28 5.81 24.30 -5.54
N LYS A 29 5.56 25.56 -5.17
CA LYS A 29 5.29 26.66 -6.09
C LYS A 29 6.54 27.41 -6.52
N SER A 30 7.63 27.37 -5.76
CA SER A 30 8.84 28.17 -5.96
C SER A 30 9.77 27.66 -7.06
N GLY A 31 9.36 26.70 -7.85
CA GLY A 31 10.13 26.19 -8.97
C GLY A 31 10.08 27.11 -10.16
N SER A 32 11.23 27.29 -10.80
CA SER A 32 11.61 27.94 -12.04
C SER A 32 10.49 28.64 -12.85
N SER A 33 10.84 29.64 -13.67
CA SER A 33 10.01 30.34 -14.67
C SER A 33 9.12 29.48 -15.59
N ALA A 34 9.14 28.16 -15.44
CA ALA A 34 8.33 27.18 -16.18
C ALA A 34 7.21 26.52 -15.34
N GLY A 35 6.91 27.01 -14.11
CA GLY A 35 5.81 26.49 -13.27
C GLY A 35 6.05 25.07 -12.71
N ARG A 36 7.26 24.57 -12.78
CA ARG A 36 7.68 23.30 -12.17
C ARG A 36 8.24 23.58 -10.78
N GLY A 37 7.58 23.15 -9.72
CA GLY A 37 7.99 23.33 -8.34
C GLY A 37 9.44 22.95 -8.04
N TYR A 38 9.83 23.03 -6.76
CA TYR A 38 11.17 22.61 -6.31
C TYR A 38 11.43 21.15 -6.73
N ASN A 39 12.55 20.95 -7.41
CA ASN A 39 13.05 19.62 -7.78
C ASN A 39 14.22 19.27 -6.86
N PRO A 40 14.07 18.34 -5.89
CA PRO A 40 15.15 17.96 -4.98
C PRO A 40 16.27 17.25 -5.75
N GLN A 41 17.52 17.45 -5.27
CA GLN A 41 18.71 16.86 -5.82
C GLN A 41 19.51 16.15 -4.70
N ARG A 42 20.27 15.11 -5.00
CA ARG A 42 21.17 14.44 -4.03
C ARG A 42 22.11 15.41 -3.30
N SER A 43 22.52 16.49 -3.94
CA SER A 43 23.34 17.54 -3.33
C SER A 43 22.65 18.29 -2.17
N ASP A 44 21.34 18.16 -2.05
CA ASP A 44 20.56 18.81 -1.00
C ASP A 44 20.48 17.94 0.29
N PHE A 45 20.77 16.61 0.18
CA PHE A 45 20.64 15.64 1.28
C PHE A 45 21.51 15.93 2.51
N PRO A 46 22.80 16.35 2.39
CA PRO A 46 23.66 16.57 3.55
C PRO A 46 23.14 17.57 4.58
N ALA A 47 22.32 18.52 4.13
CA ALA A 47 21.77 19.57 4.99
C ALA A 47 20.31 19.30 5.41
N ALA A 48 19.71 18.18 4.98
CA ALA A 48 18.33 17.87 5.22
C ALA A 48 18.12 17.06 6.51
N SER A 49 17.11 17.40 7.30
CA SER A 49 16.65 16.56 8.41
C SER A 49 15.80 15.39 7.93
N ALA A 50 15.45 14.48 8.85
CA ALA A 50 14.62 13.33 8.56
C ALA A 50 13.32 13.71 7.82
N GLY A 51 12.54 14.64 8.35
CA GLY A 51 11.28 15.06 7.72
C GLY A 51 11.46 15.76 6.36
N VAL A 52 12.59 16.47 6.15
CA VAL A 52 12.91 17.07 4.84
C VAL A 52 13.33 15.98 3.85
N LEU A 53 14.09 14.97 4.28
CA LEU A 53 14.45 13.82 3.44
C LEU A 53 13.22 13.04 2.99
N VAL A 54 12.26 12.76 3.91
CA VAL A 54 10.98 12.12 3.57
C VAL A 54 10.24 12.93 2.49
N TRP A 55 10.04 14.23 2.71
CA TRP A 55 9.39 15.09 1.73
C TRP A 55 10.12 15.11 0.37
N MET A 56 11.46 15.15 0.36
CA MET A 56 12.25 15.06 -0.87
C MET A 56 12.00 13.74 -1.59
N ALA A 57 12.02 12.62 -0.87
CA ALA A 57 11.78 11.30 -1.45
C ALA A 57 10.37 11.13 -2.00
N GLU A 58 9.33 11.63 -1.32
CA GLU A 58 7.95 11.68 -1.84
C GLU A 58 7.91 12.36 -3.22
N LYS A 59 8.60 13.50 -3.35
CA LYS A 59 8.71 14.24 -4.62
C LYS A 59 9.43 13.43 -5.69
N MET A 60 10.53 12.78 -5.34
CA MET A 60 11.34 11.96 -6.25
C MET A 60 10.54 10.74 -6.72
N VAL A 61 9.80 10.07 -5.82
CA VAL A 61 8.88 8.96 -6.19
C VAL A 61 7.78 9.45 -7.13
N ALA A 62 7.20 10.63 -6.87
CA ALA A 62 6.16 11.22 -7.73
C ALA A 62 6.70 11.60 -9.13
N GLN A 63 7.98 12.01 -9.22
CA GLN A 63 8.68 12.35 -10.46
C GLN A 63 9.31 11.13 -11.16
N ASN A 64 9.15 9.93 -10.60
CA ASN A 64 9.78 8.70 -11.06
C ASN A 64 11.32 8.71 -11.01
N SER A 65 11.92 9.50 -10.12
CA SER A 65 13.37 9.52 -9.80
C SER A 65 13.64 8.53 -8.69
N LEU A 66 13.48 7.23 -8.98
CA LEU A 66 13.37 6.18 -7.97
C LEU A 66 14.70 5.95 -7.23
N ASP A 67 15.82 5.89 -7.96
CA ASP A 67 17.15 5.75 -7.36
C ASP A 67 17.51 6.89 -6.39
N ASP A 68 17.06 8.11 -6.70
CA ASP A 68 17.31 9.26 -5.83
C ASP A 68 16.41 9.23 -4.60
N ALA A 69 15.16 8.75 -4.75
CA ALA A 69 14.26 8.55 -3.62
C ALA A 69 14.81 7.50 -2.65
N VAL A 70 15.27 6.36 -3.17
CA VAL A 70 15.92 5.31 -2.36
C VAL A 70 17.15 5.87 -1.65
N ALA A 71 18.04 6.57 -2.36
CA ALA A 71 19.25 7.15 -1.75
C ALA A 71 18.93 8.18 -0.65
N ALA A 72 17.84 8.96 -0.79
CA ALA A 72 17.39 9.87 0.27
C ALA A 72 16.94 9.12 1.52
N MET A 73 16.23 8.01 1.34
CA MET A 73 15.71 7.22 2.45
C MET A 73 16.78 6.35 3.11
N GLU A 74 17.71 5.76 2.35
CA GLU A 74 18.88 5.09 2.90
C GLU A 74 19.70 6.03 3.77
N ARG A 75 19.92 7.28 3.30
CA ARG A 75 20.58 8.28 4.14
C ARG A 75 19.80 8.59 5.41
N LEU A 76 18.46 8.63 5.38
CA LEU A 76 17.65 8.82 6.57
C LEU A 76 17.88 7.65 7.56
N VAL A 77 17.85 6.43 7.06
CA VAL A 77 18.10 5.22 7.88
C VAL A 77 19.50 5.25 8.48
N ASP A 78 20.52 5.61 7.70
CA ASP A 78 21.91 5.71 8.17
C ASP A 78 22.08 6.74 9.30
N LEU A 79 21.41 7.89 9.18
CA LEU A 79 21.54 8.98 10.15
C LEU A 79 20.68 8.82 11.40
N TYR A 80 19.51 8.20 11.26
CA TYR A 80 18.46 8.20 12.29
C TYR A 80 17.97 6.80 12.66
N GLY A 81 18.64 5.72 12.20
CA GLY A 81 18.18 4.34 12.38
C GLY A 81 17.94 3.92 13.84
N GLU A 82 18.66 4.53 14.81
CA GLU A 82 18.46 4.28 16.23
C GLU A 82 17.41 5.20 16.88
N THR A 83 17.13 6.36 16.28
CA THR A 83 16.33 7.44 16.91
C THR A 83 15.18 7.94 16.03
N GLY A 84 15.06 7.45 14.79
CA GLY A 84 14.20 8.01 13.75
C GLY A 84 12.69 7.81 13.96
N GLY A 85 12.27 6.92 14.86
CA GLY A 85 10.86 6.74 15.20
C GLY A 85 9.95 6.56 13.96
N GLU A 86 8.94 7.40 13.83
CA GLU A 86 7.97 7.37 12.71
C GLU A 86 8.61 7.59 11.34
N PHE A 87 9.72 8.35 11.26
CA PHE A 87 10.43 8.58 10.00
C PHE A 87 11.08 7.31 9.43
N LEU A 88 11.36 6.31 10.26
CA LEU A 88 11.83 5.00 9.76
C LEU A 88 10.71 4.24 9.04
N PHE A 89 9.47 4.35 9.52
CA PHE A 89 8.33 3.84 8.78
C PHE A 89 8.27 4.48 7.39
N ASP A 90 8.28 5.83 7.33
CA ASP A 90 8.22 6.57 6.08
C ASP A 90 9.36 6.22 5.13
N ALA A 91 10.59 6.06 5.66
CA ALA A 91 11.75 5.68 4.87
C ALA A 91 11.54 4.33 4.18
N HIS A 92 11.25 3.29 4.95
CA HIS A 92 11.05 1.95 4.40
C HIS A 92 9.81 1.88 3.52
N TYR A 93 8.74 2.60 3.85
CA TYR A 93 7.52 2.69 3.05
C TYR A 93 7.80 3.31 1.67
N LEU A 94 8.57 4.41 1.59
CA LEU A 94 8.94 5.06 0.33
C LEU A 94 9.94 4.23 -0.49
N ILE A 95 10.88 3.53 0.16
CA ILE A 95 11.74 2.55 -0.51
C ILE A 95 10.86 1.45 -1.13
N GLY A 96 9.91 0.91 -0.38
CA GLY A 96 8.97 -0.09 -0.88
C GLY A 96 8.18 0.40 -2.10
N GLN A 97 7.69 1.64 -2.08
CA GLN A 97 7.00 2.24 -3.24
C GLN A 97 7.91 2.40 -4.46
N ALA A 98 9.17 2.78 -4.26
CA ALA A 98 10.13 2.89 -5.34
C ALA A 98 10.39 1.51 -5.97
N LYS A 99 10.66 0.49 -5.14
CA LYS A 99 10.88 -0.89 -5.57
C LYS A 99 9.66 -1.50 -6.27
N GLU A 100 8.44 -1.21 -5.80
CA GLU A 100 7.20 -1.61 -6.47
C GLU A 100 7.10 -1.02 -7.89
N LYS A 101 7.44 0.25 -8.08
CA LYS A 101 7.48 0.91 -9.39
C LYS A 101 8.56 0.34 -10.31
N GLU A 102 9.70 -0.06 -9.77
CA GLU A 102 10.77 -0.78 -10.47
C GLU A 102 10.37 -2.23 -10.81
N ARG A 103 9.26 -2.73 -10.27
CA ARG A 103 8.80 -4.11 -10.33
C ARG A 103 9.73 -5.11 -9.61
N ASP A 104 10.56 -4.62 -8.72
CA ASP A 104 11.30 -5.45 -7.77
C ASP A 104 10.39 -5.77 -6.57
N TYR A 105 9.45 -6.69 -6.81
CA TYR A 105 8.41 -7.01 -5.84
C TYR A 105 8.94 -7.69 -4.58
N GLN A 106 10.08 -8.41 -4.68
CA GLN A 106 10.70 -9.01 -3.50
C GLN A 106 11.26 -7.92 -2.57
N ALA A 107 12.04 -6.98 -3.12
CA ALA A 107 12.57 -5.86 -2.33
C ALA A 107 11.43 -4.95 -1.82
N ALA A 108 10.38 -4.74 -2.61
CA ALA A 108 9.21 -3.99 -2.19
C ALA A 108 8.52 -4.63 -0.97
N ALA A 109 8.25 -5.95 -1.02
CA ALA A 109 7.63 -6.68 0.09
C ALA A 109 8.47 -6.62 1.37
N THR A 110 9.79 -6.77 1.25
CA THR A 110 10.73 -6.62 2.37
C THR A 110 10.65 -5.22 2.97
N SER A 111 10.76 -4.18 2.14
CA SER A 111 10.75 -2.79 2.62
C SER A 111 9.42 -2.41 3.29
N PHE A 112 8.27 -2.85 2.76
CA PHE A 112 6.99 -2.65 3.44
C PHE A 112 6.91 -3.42 4.78
N GLY A 113 7.51 -4.61 4.86
CA GLY A 113 7.64 -5.36 6.11
C GLY A 113 8.49 -4.62 7.14
N ASP A 114 9.62 -4.04 6.73
CA ASP A 114 10.50 -3.23 7.57
C ASP A 114 9.78 -1.97 8.09
N ALA A 115 9.00 -1.31 7.22
CA ALA A 115 8.15 -0.19 7.65
C ALA A 115 7.21 -0.59 8.80
N LEU A 116 6.48 -1.70 8.64
CA LEU A 116 5.54 -2.22 9.63
C LEU A 116 6.22 -2.67 10.94
N THR A 117 7.45 -3.14 10.86
CA THR A 117 8.26 -3.48 12.04
C THR A 117 8.62 -2.23 12.85
N ASN A 118 8.88 -1.11 12.17
CA ASN A 118 9.19 0.17 12.83
C ASN A 118 7.95 0.83 13.44
N SER A 119 6.78 0.76 12.78
CA SER A 119 5.52 1.30 13.32
C SER A 119 4.31 0.61 12.70
N SER A 120 3.75 -0.37 13.40
CA SER A 120 2.56 -1.12 12.94
C SER A 120 1.24 -0.33 13.03
N TRP A 121 1.26 0.84 13.70
CA TRP A 121 0.10 1.73 13.92
C TRP A 121 0.22 3.07 13.18
N HIS A 122 1.21 3.22 12.29
CA HIS A 122 1.35 4.41 11.45
C HIS A 122 0.11 4.63 10.59
N GLU A 123 -0.24 5.87 10.26
CA GLU A 123 -1.43 6.19 9.44
C GLU A 123 -1.46 5.46 8.09
N ASN A 124 -0.28 5.15 7.52
CA ASN A 124 -0.13 4.39 6.28
C ASN A 124 0.12 2.88 6.50
N ALA A 125 0.01 2.37 7.74
CA ALA A 125 0.33 0.96 8.03
C ALA A 125 -0.56 0.00 7.24
N ASN A 126 -1.86 0.27 7.12
CA ASN A 126 -2.75 -0.59 6.33
C ASN A 126 -2.48 -0.53 4.83
N ASP A 127 -2.05 0.62 4.29
CA ASP A 127 -1.60 0.70 2.89
C ASP A 127 -0.29 -0.08 2.71
N ALA A 128 0.65 -0.01 3.64
CA ALA A 128 1.87 -0.82 3.63
C ALA A 128 1.56 -2.33 3.64
N ARG A 129 0.61 -2.80 4.49
CA ARG A 129 0.16 -4.19 4.51
C ARG A 129 -0.44 -4.62 3.17
N MET A 130 -1.31 -3.80 2.60
CA MET A 130 -1.91 -4.09 1.29
C MET A 130 -0.87 -4.16 0.17
N ARG A 131 0.09 -3.23 0.14
CA ARG A 131 1.18 -3.22 -0.84
C ARG A 131 2.12 -4.41 -0.65
N ARG A 132 2.47 -4.73 0.61
CA ARG A 132 3.26 -5.92 0.93
C ARG A 132 2.58 -7.17 0.40
N GLY A 133 1.31 -7.38 0.71
CA GLY A 133 0.53 -8.51 0.23
C GLY A 133 0.46 -8.58 -1.30
N ASN A 134 0.20 -7.45 -1.98
CA ASN A 134 0.18 -7.40 -3.43
C ASN A 134 1.55 -7.71 -4.06
N SER A 135 2.64 -7.23 -3.48
CA SER A 135 4.01 -7.53 -3.92
C SER A 135 4.33 -9.02 -3.73
N LEU A 136 3.97 -9.61 -2.59
CA LEU A 136 4.14 -11.04 -2.33
C LEU A 136 3.34 -11.93 -3.29
N ILE A 137 2.13 -11.52 -3.70
CA ILE A 137 1.40 -12.22 -4.77
C ILE A 137 2.22 -12.23 -6.05
N LYS A 138 2.84 -11.10 -6.44
CA LYS A 138 3.70 -11.02 -7.63
C LYS A 138 4.95 -11.90 -7.52
N VAL A 139 5.54 -11.98 -6.34
CA VAL A 139 6.65 -12.90 -6.05
C VAL A 139 6.19 -14.35 -6.24
N GLY A 140 5.09 -14.76 -5.59
CA GLY A 140 4.54 -16.11 -5.71
C GLY A 140 4.15 -16.48 -7.15
N GLU A 141 3.57 -15.55 -7.92
CA GLU A 141 3.27 -15.75 -9.34
C GLU A 141 4.52 -16.03 -10.17
N ALA A 142 5.62 -15.29 -9.90
CA ALA A 142 6.88 -15.40 -10.64
C ALA A 142 7.70 -16.64 -10.24
N THR A 143 7.78 -16.93 -8.96
CA THR A 143 8.65 -18.01 -8.41
C THR A 143 7.93 -19.34 -8.24
N LYS A 144 6.59 -19.34 -8.27
CA LYS A 144 5.73 -20.50 -7.90
C LYS A 144 5.88 -20.92 -6.44
N ASP A 145 6.26 -19.98 -5.59
CA ASP A 145 6.40 -20.18 -4.15
C ASP A 145 5.04 -20.03 -3.47
N GLU A 146 4.50 -21.11 -2.93
CA GLU A 146 3.23 -21.10 -2.20
C GLU A 146 3.36 -20.32 -0.88
N GLY A 147 4.53 -20.30 -0.24
CA GLY A 147 4.80 -19.54 0.98
C GLY A 147 4.59 -18.03 0.79
N ALA A 148 4.93 -17.50 -0.39
CA ALA A 148 4.67 -16.09 -0.69
C ALA A 148 3.17 -15.74 -0.69
N PHE A 149 2.28 -16.66 -1.13
CA PHE A 149 0.83 -16.45 -1.04
C PHE A 149 0.30 -16.55 0.39
N GLU A 150 0.91 -17.38 1.23
CA GLU A 150 0.56 -17.47 2.67
C GLU A 150 0.94 -16.18 3.40
N GLU A 151 2.15 -15.67 3.17
CA GLU A 151 2.58 -14.38 3.72
C GLU A 151 1.72 -13.21 3.22
N ALA A 152 1.35 -13.22 1.93
CA ALA A 152 0.42 -12.24 1.38
C ALA A 152 -0.93 -12.28 2.10
N SER A 153 -1.49 -13.48 2.29
CA SER A 153 -2.75 -13.69 2.98
C SER A 153 -2.69 -13.16 4.41
N THR A 154 -1.59 -13.38 5.15
CA THR A 154 -1.39 -12.82 6.49
C THR A 154 -1.43 -11.29 6.50
N SER A 155 -0.75 -10.64 5.53
CA SER A 155 -0.77 -9.18 5.41
C SER A 155 -2.18 -8.63 5.15
N PHE A 156 -2.97 -9.31 4.33
CA PHE A 156 -4.37 -8.92 4.08
C PHE A 156 -5.28 -9.21 5.27
N GLU A 157 -5.04 -10.28 6.02
CA GLU A 157 -5.83 -10.61 7.21
C GLU A 157 -5.73 -9.53 8.28
N GLU A 158 -4.55 -8.95 8.48
CA GLU A 158 -4.35 -7.82 9.38
C GLU A 158 -5.20 -6.60 8.97
N VAL A 159 -5.26 -6.28 7.66
CA VAL A 159 -6.10 -5.19 7.14
C VAL A 159 -7.58 -5.50 7.29
N ARG A 160 -8.00 -6.74 7.00
CA ARG A 160 -9.38 -7.19 7.16
C ARG A 160 -9.86 -7.05 8.61
N GLY A 161 -8.99 -7.40 9.55
CA GLY A 161 -9.28 -7.39 10.99
C GLY A 161 -9.28 -6.00 11.62
N ASP A 162 -8.67 -5.00 10.98
CA ASP A 162 -8.56 -3.65 11.51
C ASP A 162 -9.89 -2.90 11.39
N SER A 163 -10.52 -2.59 12.55
CA SER A 163 -11.79 -1.86 12.61
C SER A 163 -11.70 -0.41 12.13
N ASP A 164 -10.50 0.19 12.19
CA ASP A 164 -10.28 1.58 11.81
C ASP A 164 -10.11 1.73 10.29
N SER A 165 -9.88 0.62 9.59
CA SER A 165 -9.87 0.58 8.13
C SER A 165 -11.28 0.75 7.55
N THR A 166 -11.35 1.43 6.40
CA THR A 166 -12.63 1.59 5.67
C THR A 166 -13.19 0.24 5.24
N LEU A 167 -14.51 0.18 5.14
CA LEU A 167 -15.22 -1.04 4.75
C LEU A 167 -14.75 -1.57 3.37
N ASP A 168 -14.52 -0.67 2.40
CA ASP A 168 -14.04 -1.05 1.07
C ASP A 168 -12.60 -1.61 1.12
N PHE A 169 -11.76 -1.08 2.00
CA PHE A 169 -10.38 -1.54 2.14
C PHE A 169 -10.32 -2.94 2.79
N ARG A 170 -11.16 -3.18 3.80
CA ARG A 170 -11.35 -4.50 4.42
C ARG A 170 -11.95 -5.52 3.44
N ALA A 171 -12.92 -5.09 2.62
CA ALA A 171 -13.48 -5.93 1.56
C ALA A 171 -12.44 -6.30 0.50
N GLU A 172 -11.58 -5.34 0.11
CA GLU A 172 -10.44 -5.59 -0.78
C GLU A 172 -9.49 -6.63 -0.20
N ALA A 173 -9.11 -6.47 1.06
CA ALA A 173 -8.21 -7.39 1.74
C ALA A 173 -8.77 -8.82 1.76
N ASN A 174 -10.05 -8.99 2.16
CA ASN A 174 -10.70 -10.31 2.16
C ASN A 174 -10.78 -10.93 0.75
N TYR A 175 -11.09 -10.12 -0.26
CA TYR A 175 -11.08 -10.55 -1.66
C TYR A 175 -9.68 -11.01 -2.10
N LYS A 176 -8.62 -10.30 -1.71
CA LYS A 176 -7.23 -10.63 -2.02
C LYS A 176 -6.76 -11.91 -1.33
N MET A 177 -7.24 -12.20 -0.13
CA MET A 177 -7.01 -13.51 0.51
C MET A 177 -7.60 -14.65 -0.35
N GLY A 178 -8.78 -14.43 -0.95
CA GLY A 178 -9.35 -15.35 -1.93
C GLY A 178 -8.46 -15.53 -3.18
N ASP A 179 -7.84 -14.45 -3.69
CA ASP A 179 -6.87 -14.54 -4.79
C ASP A 179 -5.64 -15.40 -4.41
N CYS A 180 -5.14 -15.30 -3.16
CA CYS A 180 -4.04 -16.13 -2.67
C CYS A 180 -4.41 -17.63 -2.66
N ARG A 181 -5.59 -17.99 -2.14
CA ARG A 181 -6.09 -19.38 -2.16
C ARG A 181 -6.29 -19.90 -3.59
N MET A 182 -6.82 -19.07 -4.47
CA MET A 182 -6.99 -19.42 -5.88
C MET A 182 -5.66 -19.69 -6.58
N ALA A 183 -4.60 -18.94 -6.26
CA ALA A 183 -3.27 -19.11 -6.83
C ALA A 183 -2.65 -20.48 -6.50
N VAL A 184 -2.89 -20.98 -5.30
CA VAL A 184 -2.45 -22.34 -4.87
C VAL A 184 -3.47 -23.43 -5.20
N ARG A 185 -4.48 -23.13 -6.03
CA ARG A 185 -5.55 -24.05 -6.47
C ARG A 185 -6.45 -24.58 -5.35
N ASP A 186 -6.46 -23.94 -4.20
CA ASP A 186 -7.46 -24.17 -3.16
C ASP A 186 -8.77 -23.46 -3.54
N TYR A 187 -9.47 -24.03 -4.53
CA TYR A 187 -10.70 -23.44 -5.06
C TYR A 187 -11.83 -23.39 -4.03
N ALA A 188 -11.86 -24.35 -3.09
CA ALA A 188 -12.87 -24.36 -2.04
C ALA A 188 -12.64 -23.24 -1.03
N GLY A 189 -11.41 -23.07 -0.54
CA GLY A 189 -11.01 -21.98 0.34
C GLY A 189 -11.15 -20.60 -0.34
N ALA A 190 -10.80 -20.52 -1.62
CA ALA A 190 -10.98 -19.28 -2.40
C ALA A 190 -12.47 -18.91 -2.52
N ALA A 191 -13.35 -19.86 -2.87
CA ALA A 191 -14.79 -19.62 -2.97
C ALA A 191 -15.38 -19.15 -1.65
N PHE A 192 -14.95 -19.77 -0.53
CA PHE A 192 -15.37 -19.37 0.82
C PHE A 192 -15.03 -17.89 1.09
N LEU A 193 -13.77 -17.47 0.87
CA LEU A 193 -13.33 -16.10 1.11
C LEU A 193 -14.03 -15.07 0.20
N TYR A 194 -14.25 -15.41 -1.08
CA TYR A 194 -15.03 -14.54 -1.97
C TYR A 194 -16.48 -14.39 -1.51
N LEU A 195 -17.15 -15.46 -1.11
CA LEU A 195 -18.51 -15.40 -0.58
C LEU A 195 -18.54 -14.66 0.77
N GLU A 196 -17.55 -14.87 1.63
CA GLU A 196 -17.39 -14.10 2.86
C GLU A 196 -17.29 -12.59 2.59
N THR A 197 -16.61 -12.18 1.50
CA THR A 197 -16.59 -10.77 1.07
C THR A 197 -18.00 -10.25 0.80
N THR A 198 -18.86 -11.05 0.15
CA THR A 198 -20.24 -10.64 -0.17
C THR A 198 -21.14 -10.53 1.06
N LEU A 199 -20.89 -11.36 2.08
CA LEU A 199 -21.68 -11.43 3.30
C LEU A 199 -21.26 -10.37 4.33
N ASN A 200 -19.96 -10.19 4.54
CA ASN A 200 -19.43 -9.29 5.56
C ASN A 200 -19.35 -7.84 5.08
N PHE A 201 -19.26 -7.62 3.76
CA PHE A 201 -19.09 -6.29 3.18
C PHE A 201 -20.13 -6.00 2.08
N PRO A 202 -21.44 -6.22 2.30
CA PRO A 202 -22.45 -6.22 1.25
C PRO A 202 -22.66 -4.85 0.58
N SER A 203 -22.25 -3.76 1.22
CA SER A 203 -22.33 -2.39 0.67
C SER A 203 -21.14 -2.02 -0.22
N SER A 204 -20.10 -2.86 -0.33
CA SER A 204 -18.97 -2.60 -1.20
C SER A 204 -19.32 -2.89 -2.67
N VAL A 205 -19.79 -1.86 -3.38
CA VAL A 205 -20.15 -1.95 -4.80
C VAL A 205 -18.95 -2.22 -5.70
N LYS A 206 -17.74 -2.01 -5.20
CA LYS A 206 -16.49 -2.26 -5.91
C LYS A 206 -16.07 -3.73 -5.86
N TRP A 207 -16.21 -4.38 -4.70
CA TRP A 207 -15.61 -5.70 -4.46
C TRP A 207 -16.61 -6.85 -4.49
N VAL A 208 -17.87 -6.61 -4.09
CA VAL A 208 -18.90 -7.66 -4.05
C VAL A 208 -19.18 -8.26 -5.44
N PRO A 209 -19.35 -7.48 -6.54
CA PRO A 209 -19.53 -8.06 -7.87
C PRO A 209 -18.38 -8.99 -8.28
N LYS A 210 -17.14 -8.53 -8.06
CA LYS A 210 -15.93 -9.31 -8.37
C LYS A 210 -15.84 -10.59 -7.55
N ALA A 211 -16.26 -10.53 -6.28
CA ALA A 211 -16.27 -11.67 -5.39
C ALA A 211 -17.27 -12.74 -5.85
N TYR A 212 -18.49 -12.35 -6.24
CA TYR A 212 -19.44 -13.28 -6.86
C TYR A 212 -18.88 -13.94 -8.12
N GLU A 213 -18.33 -13.16 -9.05
CA GLU A 213 -17.74 -13.68 -10.29
C GLU A 213 -16.59 -14.67 -10.02
N LYS A 214 -15.72 -14.35 -9.07
CA LYS A 214 -14.61 -15.23 -8.69
C LYS A 214 -15.09 -16.49 -7.98
N SER A 215 -16.10 -16.42 -7.12
CA SER A 215 -16.66 -17.60 -6.46
C SER A 215 -17.27 -18.57 -7.48
N ILE A 216 -17.98 -18.07 -8.50
CA ILE A 216 -18.49 -18.90 -9.59
C ILE A 216 -17.36 -19.64 -10.30
N ARG A 217 -16.27 -18.91 -10.66
CA ARG A 217 -15.09 -19.54 -11.29
C ARG A 217 -14.46 -20.63 -10.40
N CYS A 218 -14.41 -20.43 -9.10
CA CYS A 218 -13.89 -21.44 -8.17
C CYS A 218 -14.75 -22.71 -8.21
N TYR A 219 -16.09 -22.59 -8.22
CA TYR A 219 -16.98 -23.73 -8.32
C TYR A 219 -16.92 -24.43 -9.68
N GLU A 220 -16.72 -23.69 -10.77
CA GLU A 220 -16.45 -24.28 -12.11
C GLU A 220 -15.15 -25.10 -12.09
N GLN A 221 -14.06 -24.55 -11.52
CA GLN A 221 -12.76 -25.23 -11.46
C GLN A 221 -12.75 -26.45 -10.53
N SER A 222 -13.57 -26.45 -9.48
CA SER A 222 -13.71 -27.58 -8.56
C SER A 222 -14.75 -28.62 -9.01
N GLY A 223 -15.46 -28.37 -10.12
CA GLY A 223 -16.52 -29.25 -10.63
C GLY A 223 -17.82 -29.23 -9.80
N GLN A 224 -17.96 -28.30 -8.86
CA GLN A 224 -19.14 -28.14 -7.97
C GLN A 224 -20.21 -27.24 -8.60
N THR A 225 -20.62 -27.55 -9.82
CA THR A 225 -21.50 -26.69 -10.64
C THR A 225 -22.91 -26.51 -10.06
N ASP A 226 -23.35 -27.40 -9.20
CA ASP A 226 -24.66 -27.29 -8.53
C ASP A 226 -24.79 -26.03 -7.66
N GLN A 227 -23.67 -25.50 -7.16
CA GLN A 227 -23.64 -24.29 -6.34
C GLN A 227 -23.82 -23.03 -7.17
N ILE A 228 -23.43 -23.03 -8.44
CA ILE A 228 -23.38 -21.83 -9.31
C ILE A 228 -24.73 -21.17 -9.40
N ARG A 229 -25.80 -21.92 -9.65
CA ARG A 229 -27.15 -21.38 -9.78
C ARG A 229 -27.62 -20.62 -8.54
N ASN A 230 -27.24 -21.11 -7.35
CA ASN A 230 -27.60 -20.46 -6.11
C ASN A 230 -26.83 -19.13 -5.94
N ILE A 231 -25.55 -19.12 -6.31
CA ILE A 231 -24.70 -17.90 -6.24
C ILE A 231 -25.15 -16.85 -7.24
N GLU A 232 -25.50 -17.24 -8.47
CA GLU A 232 -26.06 -16.33 -9.47
C GLU A 232 -27.37 -15.69 -8.97
N LYS A 233 -28.22 -16.46 -8.29
CA LYS A 233 -29.42 -15.92 -7.66
C LYS A 233 -29.09 -14.90 -6.58
N GLN A 234 -28.14 -15.22 -5.68
CA GLN A 234 -27.70 -14.30 -4.62
C GLN A 234 -27.10 -13.01 -5.21
N TYR A 235 -26.32 -13.13 -6.28
CA TYR A 235 -25.76 -11.96 -6.97
C TYR A 235 -26.86 -11.07 -7.59
N ASN A 236 -27.85 -11.66 -8.26
CA ASN A 236 -28.98 -10.92 -8.81
C ASN A 236 -29.80 -10.21 -7.71
N ASP A 237 -30.00 -10.86 -6.55
CA ASP A 237 -30.69 -10.27 -5.42
C ASP A 237 -29.88 -9.12 -4.81
N TRP A 238 -28.56 -9.27 -4.70
CA TRP A 238 -27.66 -8.21 -4.26
C TRP A 238 -27.69 -7.01 -5.22
N GLN A 239 -27.64 -7.23 -6.56
CA GLN A 239 -27.70 -6.16 -7.55
C GLN A 239 -29.01 -5.35 -7.42
N ARG A 240 -30.15 -6.01 -7.23
CA ARG A 240 -31.43 -5.35 -7.01
C ARG A 240 -31.45 -4.48 -5.76
N LYS A 241 -30.69 -4.86 -4.75
CA LYS A 241 -30.66 -4.16 -3.46
C LYS A 241 -29.68 -2.97 -3.44
N PHE A 242 -28.53 -3.09 -4.07
CA PHE A 242 -27.40 -2.17 -3.89
C PHE A 242 -27.05 -1.34 -5.13
N LEU A 243 -27.50 -1.72 -6.34
CA LEU A 243 -27.21 -1.01 -7.60
C LEU A 243 -28.43 -0.24 -8.15
N LYS A 244 -29.32 0.21 -7.28
CA LYS A 244 -30.47 1.05 -7.66
C LYS A 244 -30.07 2.51 -7.85
#